data_7e46266da576d94d13ea303c440dfe0e
#
_entry.id   7e46266da576d94d13ea303c440dfe0e
#
_cell.length_a   1.000
_cell.length_b   1.000
_cell.length_c   1.000
_cell.angle_alpha   90.00
_cell.angle_beta   90.00
_cell.angle_gamma   90.00
#
_symmetry.space_group_name_H-M   'P 1'
#
loop_
_entity.id
_entity.type
_entity.pdbx_description
1 polymer ?
#
loop_
_entity_poly.entity_id
_entity_poly.type
_entity_poly.pdbx_seq_one_letter_code
_entity_poly.pdbx_strand_id
1 'polypeptide(L)'
;MKTVSIVGFGRFGKVLHRLLKDDFKIIIYDHHNEKEVYQSEVIFFAVPISTFESVIKKHKKYFKESQLLIDVLSVKMHPKKIFEKYLKCLKTQVLLTHPMFGPDSSKDGFSGLPIIIDQFKTNQENYLFWKNFFIKKELKVIDMTAQEHDKLAANTQGLTHFIGRLLGELKFAPTDIDSLGTKKLREVIEQTGNDTWQLFNDLQSFNPYTKSMRLKLGKTYDLLYNQLLPKRVNKNKIIFGIQGGKGSFNEEALSFWQAKRAQNPFKVKYLYTTEKVLKNLHEGNIDYGLFAIQNAVGGVVEESTYAMARYKFKIINEFQIVIRHTLMKRKDVNLSNIEIVMAHSQNFRQCKNSLEKKYPNLRSVIGQGDLLDTARCAESLAKNTINKNTAILGPKILADIYDLEIIEENLQDNQNNLTTFFLVSR
;
A
#
# COMPACT_ATOMS: atom_id res chain seq x y z
N MET A 1 51.15 -1.77 19.02
CA MET A 1 49.74 -2.18 18.83
C MET A 1 49.06 -1.01 18.08
N LYS A 2 48.47 -1.30 16.90
CA LYS A 2 47.78 -0.23 16.14
C LYS A 2 46.61 0.34 16.95
N THR A 3 46.38 1.63 16.83
CA THR A 3 45.25 2.29 17.48
C THR A 3 44.05 2.35 16.55
N VAL A 4 42.94 1.84 17.02
CA VAL A 4 41.66 1.77 16.28
C VAL A 4 40.59 2.53 17.05
N SER A 5 39.88 3.41 16.37
CA SER A 5 38.75 4.12 16.94
C SER A 5 37.41 3.58 16.43
N ILE A 6 36.41 3.60 17.30
CA ILE A 6 35.02 3.26 16.98
C ILE A 6 34.14 4.48 17.17
N VAL A 7 33.55 4.97 16.07
CA VAL A 7 32.55 6.04 16.06
C VAL A 7 31.17 5.41 16.01
N GLY A 8 30.43 5.53 17.12
CA GLY A 8 29.15 4.86 17.34
C GLY A 8 29.29 3.62 18.22
N PHE A 9 28.87 3.73 19.48
CA PHE A 9 28.96 2.64 20.47
C PHE A 9 27.58 2.09 20.87
N GLY A 10 26.70 1.97 19.88
CA GLY A 10 25.41 1.32 20.01
C GLY A 10 25.51 -0.21 20.08
N ARG A 11 24.40 -0.90 19.76
CA ARG A 11 24.35 -2.38 19.79
C ARG A 11 25.50 -3.02 18.99
N PHE A 12 25.70 -2.58 17.73
CA PHE A 12 26.74 -3.12 16.87
C PHE A 12 28.15 -2.62 17.24
N GLY A 13 28.32 -1.38 17.67
CA GLY A 13 29.60 -0.89 18.16
C GLY A 13 30.19 -1.72 19.30
N LYS A 14 29.34 -2.26 20.18
CA LYS A 14 29.75 -3.20 21.25
C LYS A 14 30.21 -4.55 20.68
N VAL A 15 29.56 -5.06 19.61
CA VAL A 15 29.99 -6.28 18.91
C VAL A 15 31.35 -6.04 18.25
N LEU A 16 31.53 -4.92 17.58
CA LEU A 16 32.78 -4.55 16.94
C LEU A 16 33.91 -4.39 17.96
N HIS A 17 33.64 -3.77 19.11
CA HIS A 17 34.62 -3.70 20.22
C HIS A 17 35.06 -5.10 20.67
N ARG A 18 34.12 -6.04 20.86
CA ARG A 18 34.41 -7.41 21.24
C ARG A 18 35.28 -8.13 20.20
N LEU A 19 35.08 -7.87 18.90
CA LEU A 19 35.88 -8.44 17.81
C LEU A 19 37.32 -7.93 17.79
N LEU A 20 37.56 -6.66 18.17
CA LEU A 20 38.82 -5.94 17.97
C LEU A 20 39.69 -5.82 19.23
N LYS A 21 39.12 -5.86 20.44
CA LYS A 21 39.79 -5.47 21.71
C LYS A 21 41.06 -6.24 22.06
N ASP A 22 41.18 -7.49 21.63
CA ASP A 22 42.32 -8.34 21.96
C ASP A 22 43.54 -8.11 21.04
N ASP A 23 43.36 -7.50 19.86
CA ASP A 23 44.42 -7.28 18.88
C ASP A 23 44.77 -5.78 18.72
N PHE A 24 43.95 -4.83 19.19
CA PHE A 24 44.13 -3.41 18.99
C PHE A 24 43.91 -2.59 20.26
N LYS A 25 44.55 -1.41 20.33
CA LYS A 25 44.22 -0.40 21.34
C LYS A 25 42.94 0.31 20.85
N ILE A 26 41.83 0.13 21.55
CA ILE A 26 40.55 0.69 21.14
C ILE A 26 40.26 2.03 21.82
N ILE A 27 39.84 3.02 21.03
CA ILE A 27 39.33 4.31 21.49
C ILE A 27 37.86 4.43 21.04
N ILE A 28 36.95 4.66 21.98
CA ILE A 28 35.54 4.84 21.70
C ILE A 28 35.21 6.33 21.65
N TYR A 29 34.51 6.78 20.61
CA TYR A 29 34.05 8.16 20.50
C TYR A 29 32.87 8.45 21.43
N ASP A 30 33.02 9.46 22.30
CA ASP A 30 32.02 9.85 23.29
C ASP A 30 31.67 11.36 23.29
N HIS A 31 31.96 12.08 22.20
CA HIS A 31 31.80 13.52 22.03
C HIS A 31 32.77 14.44 22.77
N HIS A 32 33.55 13.94 23.73
CA HIS A 32 34.53 14.71 24.48
C HIS A 32 35.96 14.42 24.05
N ASN A 33 36.22 13.28 23.41
CA ASN A 33 37.52 12.80 23.00
C ASN A 33 37.79 12.88 21.48
N GLU A 34 37.19 13.84 20.79
CA GLU A 34 37.32 13.99 19.31
C GLU A 34 38.79 13.98 18.85
N LYS A 35 39.68 14.68 19.57
CA LYS A 35 41.11 14.77 19.16
C LYS A 35 41.78 13.41 19.19
N GLU A 36 41.54 12.58 20.21
CA GLU A 36 42.15 11.26 20.37
C GLU A 36 41.64 10.28 19.29
N VAL A 37 40.32 10.29 19.06
CA VAL A 37 39.67 9.43 18.07
C VAL A 37 40.25 9.68 16.67
N TYR A 38 40.37 10.94 16.28
CA TYR A 38 40.88 11.30 14.94
C TYR A 38 42.42 11.32 14.82
N GLN A 39 43.14 10.91 15.86
CA GLN A 39 44.56 10.56 15.79
C GLN A 39 44.83 9.09 15.50
N SER A 40 43.82 8.23 15.65
CA SER A 40 43.96 6.79 15.39
C SER A 40 44.28 6.47 13.93
N GLU A 41 45.03 5.42 13.73
CA GLU A 41 45.41 4.95 12.38
C GLU A 41 44.19 4.43 11.60
N VAL A 42 43.25 3.85 12.30
CA VAL A 42 42.05 3.26 11.70
C VAL A 42 40.81 3.73 12.44
N ILE A 43 39.75 4.09 11.71
CA ILE A 43 38.50 4.59 12.29
C ILE A 43 37.34 3.80 11.69
N PHE A 44 36.63 3.08 12.59
CA PHE A 44 35.41 2.37 12.25
C PHE A 44 34.17 3.24 12.51
N PHE A 45 33.24 3.23 11.58
CA PHE A 45 31.94 3.90 11.70
C PHE A 45 30.83 2.88 11.91
N ALA A 46 30.30 2.82 13.13
CA ALA A 46 29.20 1.95 13.56
C ALA A 46 27.98 2.79 13.96
N VAL A 47 27.64 3.79 13.17
CA VAL A 47 26.53 4.72 13.37
C VAL A 47 25.31 4.31 12.54
N PRO A 48 24.10 4.80 12.88
CA PRO A 48 22.93 4.57 12.03
C PRO A 48 23.15 5.07 10.59
N ILE A 49 22.62 4.34 9.62
CA ILE A 49 22.83 4.65 8.18
C ILE A 49 22.37 6.06 7.85
N SER A 50 21.20 6.47 8.36
CA SER A 50 20.63 7.81 8.17
C SER A 50 21.47 8.94 8.76
N THR A 51 22.31 8.67 9.75
CA THR A 51 23.17 9.69 10.39
C THR A 51 24.58 9.73 9.78
N PHE A 52 24.95 8.74 8.98
CA PHE A 52 26.33 8.58 8.48
C PHE A 52 26.84 9.80 7.70
N GLU A 53 26.01 10.38 6.82
CA GLU A 53 26.40 11.57 6.05
C GLU A 53 26.72 12.77 6.96
N SER A 54 25.91 13.01 7.97
CA SER A 54 26.13 14.11 8.93
C SER A 54 27.42 13.91 9.74
N VAL A 55 27.71 12.65 10.13
CA VAL A 55 28.94 12.31 10.82
C VAL A 55 30.15 12.56 9.93
N ILE A 56 30.18 12.06 8.70
CA ILE A 56 31.30 12.28 7.78
C ILE A 56 31.47 13.78 7.47
N LYS A 57 30.39 14.50 7.20
CA LYS A 57 30.41 15.94 6.94
C LYS A 57 31.00 16.74 8.11
N LYS A 58 30.61 16.43 9.33
CA LYS A 58 31.09 17.08 10.55
C LYS A 58 32.59 16.84 10.78
N HIS A 59 33.05 15.60 10.55
CA HIS A 59 34.38 15.15 10.96
C HIS A 59 35.43 15.13 9.83
N LYS A 60 35.07 15.34 8.57
CA LYS A 60 36.00 15.31 7.43
C LYS A 60 37.24 16.18 7.60
N LYS A 61 37.14 17.29 8.34
CA LYS A 61 38.28 18.23 8.59
C LYS A 61 39.37 17.63 9.48
N TYR A 62 39.12 16.54 10.16
CA TYR A 62 40.05 15.83 11.05
C TYR A 62 40.72 14.63 10.37
N PHE A 63 40.22 14.18 9.21
CA PHE A 63 40.77 13.01 8.54
C PHE A 63 42.12 13.32 7.89
N LYS A 64 43.05 12.35 8.03
CA LYS A 64 44.42 12.43 7.51
C LYS A 64 44.64 11.46 6.36
N GLU A 65 45.58 11.74 5.48
CA GLU A 65 45.95 10.86 4.36
C GLU A 65 46.45 9.49 4.82
N SER A 66 47.10 9.44 6.00
CA SER A 66 47.64 8.20 6.59
C SER A 66 46.56 7.30 7.23
N GLN A 67 45.33 7.73 7.31
CA GLN A 67 44.25 7.00 8.00
C GLN A 67 43.47 6.08 7.05
N LEU A 68 43.01 4.99 7.62
CA LEU A 68 42.02 4.11 6.99
C LEU A 68 40.66 4.28 7.67
N LEU A 69 39.66 4.62 6.89
CA LEU A 69 38.25 4.71 7.33
C LEU A 69 37.52 3.43 6.93
N ILE A 70 36.84 2.80 7.87
CA ILE A 70 36.09 1.56 7.65
C ILE A 70 34.64 1.77 8.07
N ASP A 71 33.69 1.56 7.17
CA ASP A 71 32.29 1.50 7.55
C ASP A 71 31.84 0.07 7.84
N VAL A 72 30.88 -0.11 8.72
CA VAL A 72 30.24 -1.41 9.03
C VAL A 72 28.73 -1.38 8.84
N LEU A 73 28.24 -0.47 8.02
CA LEU A 73 26.82 -0.28 7.78
C LEU A 73 26.22 -1.45 6.98
N SER A 74 24.93 -1.64 7.12
CA SER A 74 24.21 -2.74 6.44
C SER A 74 23.86 -2.44 4.97
N VAL A 75 24.21 -1.26 4.45
CA VAL A 75 24.13 -0.89 3.03
C VAL A 75 25.49 -0.38 2.56
N LYS A 76 25.84 -0.58 1.30
CA LYS A 76 27.18 -0.27 0.80
C LYS A 76 27.22 0.89 -0.20
N MET A 77 26.23 1.02 -1.07
CA MET A 77 26.22 2.12 -2.05
C MET A 77 26.05 3.49 -1.39
N HIS A 78 25.32 3.56 -0.27
CA HIS A 78 25.12 4.82 0.45
C HIS A 78 26.44 5.35 1.07
N PRO A 79 27.16 4.61 1.92
CA PRO A 79 28.44 5.07 2.45
C PRO A 79 29.47 5.31 1.36
N LYS A 80 29.52 4.50 0.30
CA LYS A 80 30.39 4.74 -0.86
C LYS A 80 30.17 6.13 -1.45
N LYS A 81 28.93 6.50 -1.78
CA LYS A 81 28.58 7.82 -2.32
C LYS A 81 28.96 8.97 -1.37
N ILE A 82 28.79 8.78 -0.07
CA ILE A 82 29.14 9.78 0.93
C ILE A 82 30.66 9.98 0.99
N PHE A 83 31.44 8.91 1.01
CA PHE A 83 32.88 9.01 0.96
C PHE A 83 33.37 9.64 -0.36
N GLU A 84 32.80 9.27 -1.51
CA GLU A 84 33.09 9.91 -2.79
C GLU A 84 32.82 11.43 -2.74
N LYS A 85 31.70 11.84 -2.17
CA LYS A 85 31.29 13.24 -2.07
C LYS A 85 32.22 14.08 -1.17
N TYR A 86 32.54 13.56 0.02
CA TYR A 86 33.25 14.35 1.04
C TYR A 86 34.76 14.14 1.08
N LEU A 87 35.27 13.02 0.53
CA LEU A 87 36.70 12.68 0.53
C LEU A 87 37.33 12.71 -0.86
N LYS A 88 36.69 13.36 -1.86
CA LYS A 88 37.16 13.42 -3.24
C LYS A 88 38.58 14.00 -3.33
N CYS A 89 38.86 15.05 -2.57
CA CYS A 89 40.13 15.76 -2.58
C CYS A 89 41.12 15.27 -1.50
N LEU A 90 40.75 14.29 -0.70
CA LEU A 90 41.59 13.72 0.34
C LEU A 90 42.17 12.39 -0.14
N LYS A 91 43.43 12.11 0.17
CA LYS A 91 44.04 10.79 -0.11
C LYS A 91 43.76 9.75 0.97
N THR A 92 42.91 10.08 1.96
CA THR A 92 42.46 9.17 3.01
C THR A 92 41.92 7.89 2.41
N GLN A 93 42.32 6.74 2.94
CA GLN A 93 41.90 5.42 2.47
C GLN A 93 40.54 5.04 3.03
N VAL A 94 39.80 4.26 2.27
CA VAL A 94 38.47 3.78 2.65
C VAL A 94 38.29 2.31 2.29
N LEU A 95 37.90 1.51 3.26
CA LEU A 95 37.49 0.12 3.11
C LEU A 95 36.01 0.01 3.45
N LEU A 96 35.19 -0.52 2.55
CA LEU A 96 33.78 -0.74 2.84
C LEU A 96 33.60 -2.16 3.36
N THR A 97 32.89 -2.33 4.49
CA THR A 97 32.60 -3.65 5.05
C THR A 97 31.16 -3.77 5.49
N HIS A 98 30.59 -4.97 5.46
CA HIS A 98 29.33 -5.27 6.10
C HIS A 98 29.45 -6.62 6.82
N PRO A 99 29.60 -6.61 8.15
CA PRO A 99 29.40 -7.81 8.97
C PRO A 99 27.93 -8.25 8.88
N MET A 100 27.68 -9.41 8.24
CA MET A 100 26.33 -9.96 8.04
C MET A 100 25.78 -10.61 9.32
N PHE A 101 26.13 -10.05 10.47
CA PHE A 101 25.75 -10.55 11.80
C PHE A 101 25.51 -9.37 12.74
N GLY A 102 24.66 -9.62 13.72
CA GLY A 102 24.33 -8.66 14.77
C GLY A 102 24.69 -9.19 16.16
N PRO A 103 24.24 -8.51 17.24
CA PRO A 103 24.47 -8.94 18.61
C PRO A 103 23.96 -10.35 18.89
N ASP A 104 22.78 -10.70 18.36
CA ASP A 104 22.12 -11.97 18.64
C ASP A 104 22.82 -13.15 17.95
N SER A 105 23.21 -12.99 16.68
CA SER A 105 23.88 -14.03 15.90
C SER A 105 25.38 -14.20 16.22
N SER A 106 25.99 -13.23 16.89
CA SER A 106 27.40 -13.30 17.30
C SER A 106 27.62 -13.53 18.82
N LYS A 107 26.56 -13.84 19.57
CA LYS A 107 26.66 -14.03 21.02
C LYS A 107 27.64 -15.14 21.42
N ASP A 108 27.65 -16.24 20.67
CA ASP A 108 28.42 -17.42 20.92
C ASP A 108 29.79 -17.45 20.20
N GLY A 109 30.17 -16.34 19.53
CA GLY A 109 31.44 -16.21 18.79
C GLY A 109 31.26 -15.66 17.39
N PHE A 110 32.37 -15.69 16.63
CA PHE A 110 32.40 -15.13 15.28
C PHE A 110 32.65 -16.18 14.19
N SER A 111 32.98 -17.42 14.58
CA SER A 111 33.36 -18.48 13.65
C SER A 111 32.29 -18.75 12.60
N GLY A 112 32.68 -18.74 11.32
CA GLY A 112 31.81 -18.97 10.16
C GLY A 112 30.86 -17.84 9.79
N LEU A 113 30.76 -16.76 10.60
CA LEU A 113 29.87 -15.63 10.31
C LEU A 113 30.40 -14.85 9.10
N PRO A 114 29.54 -14.48 8.13
CA PRO A 114 30.00 -13.80 6.92
C PRO A 114 30.28 -12.32 7.16
N ILE A 115 31.33 -11.81 6.51
CA ILE A 115 31.63 -10.39 6.39
C ILE A 115 31.91 -10.05 4.92
N ILE A 116 31.24 -9.05 4.41
CA ILE A 116 31.49 -8.50 3.07
C ILE A 116 32.59 -7.47 3.16
N ILE A 117 33.46 -7.45 2.16
CA ILE A 117 34.58 -6.50 2.05
C ILE A 117 34.69 -6.01 0.61
N ASP A 118 34.80 -4.67 0.42
CA ASP A 118 35.00 -4.00 -0.87
C ASP A 118 36.21 -3.08 -0.78
N GLN A 119 37.21 -3.31 -1.63
CA GLN A 119 38.49 -2.57 -1.68
C GLN A 119 38.33 -1.12 -2.18
N PHE A 120 37.20 -0.53 -2.18
CA PHE A 120 36.76 0.72 -2.82
C PHE A 120 37.85 1.80 -3.02
N LYS A 121 38.50 2.28 -1.94
CA LYS A 121 39.52 3.34 -1.98
C LYS A 121 40.65 3.05 -0.99
N THR A 122 41.20 1.84 -1.00
CA THR A 122 42.29 1.43 -0.14
C THR A 122 43.39 0.77 -0.95
N ASN A 123 44.63 0.85 -0.46
CA ASN A 123 45.77 0.18 -1.08
C ASN A 123 45.71 -1.35 -0.79
N GLN A 124 46.50 -2.12 -1.52
CA GLN A 124 46.54 -3.57 -1.41
C GLN A 124 47.00 -4.04 -0.03
N GLU A 125 47.96 -3.33 0.57
CA GLU A 125 48.51 -3.66 1.89
C GLU A 125 47.44 -3.64 2.99
N ASN A 126 46.74 -2.51 3.14
CA ASN A 126 45.69 -2.35 4.12
C ASN A 126 44.48 -3.27 3.84
N TYR A 127 44.14 -3.47 2.55
CA TYR A 127 43.10 -4.42 2.18
C TYR A 127 43.44 -5.83 2.63
N LEU A 128 44.63 -6.33 2.31
CA LEU A 128 45.08 -7.68 2.70
C LEU A 128 45.24 -7.83 4.21
N PHE A 129 45.72 -6.77 4.89
CA PHE A 129 45.80 -6.76 6.35
C PHE A 129 44.46 -7.04 6.99
N TRP A 130 43.41 -6.26 6.62
CA TRP A 130 42.09 -6.41 7.21
C TRP A 130 41.38 -7.71 6.76
N LYS A 131 41.56 -8.12 5.52
CA LYS A 131 41.04 -9.38 5.02
C LYS A 131 41.64 -10.58 5.85
N ASN A 132 42.95 -10.62 6.03
CA ASN A 132 43.61 -11.64 6.80
C ASN A 132 43.24 -11.59 8.29
N PHE A 133 43.08 -10.38 8.85
CA PHE A 133 42.59 -10.22 10.22
C PHE A 133 41.19 -10.83 10.41
N PHE A 134 40.26 -10.57 9.52
CA PHE A 134 38.93 -11.18 9.60
C PHE A 134 38.97 -12.69 9.42
N ILE A 135 39.81 -13.21 8.53
CA ILE A 135 40.02 -14.67 8.37
C ILE A 135 40.60 -15.26 9.66
N LYS A 136 41.59 -14.61 10.29
CA LYS A 136 42.16 -15.05 11.57
C LYS A 136 41.11 -15.10 12.70
N LYS A 137 40.10 -14.24 12.64
CA LYS A 137 38.92 -14.24 13.54
C LYS A 137 37.85 -15.27 13.12
N GLU A 138 38.22 -16.18 12.21
CA GLU A 138 37.38 -17.27 11.69
C GLU A 138 36.12 -16.78 10.96
N LEU A 139 36.07 -15.48 10.56
CA LEU A 139 34.97 -14.94 9.77
C LEU A 139 35.05 -15.48 8.32
N LYS A 140 33.90 -15.74 7.71
CA LYS A 140 33.78 -16.03 6.29
C LYS A 140 33.86 -14.74 5.49
N VAL A 141 35.06 -14.40 5.01
CA VAL A 141 35.27 -13.18 4.23
C VAL A 141 34.80 -13.36 2.79
N ILE A 142 34.00 -12.44 2.29
CA ILE A 142 33.44 -12.44 0.93
C ILE A 142 33.79 -11.11 0.25
N ASP A 143 34.57 -11.19 -0.81
CA ASP A 143 34.90 -10.06 -1.66
C ASP A 143 33.71 -9.73 -2.56
N MET A 144 33.23 -8.48 -2.50
CA MET A 144 32.04 -8.08 -3.25
C MET A 144 32.00 -6.56 -3.38
N THR A 145 31.66 -6.06 -4.55
CA THR A 145 31.48 -4.60 -4.75
C THR A 145 30.22 -4.10 -4.01
N ALA A 146 30.23 -2.81 -3.67
CA ALA A 146 29.09 -2.15 -3.02
C ALA A 146 27.78 -2.35 -3.79
N GLN A 147 27.84 -2.36 -5.12
CA GLN A 147 26.66 -2.54 -5.97
C GLN A 147 26.11 -3.96 -5.93
N GLU A 148 26.99 -4.95 -6.07
CA GLU A 148 26.64 -6.37 -5.97
C GLU A 148 26.05 -6.68 -4.61
N HIS A 149 26.70 -6.19 -3.54
CA HIS A 149 26.22 -6.34 -2.17
C HIS A 149 24.79 -5.82 -2.03
N ASP A 150 24.51 -4.55 -2.36
CA ASP A 150 23.20 -3.95 -2.14
C ASP A 150 22.11 -4.63 -2.97
N LYS A 151 22.45 -5.10 -4.18
CA LYS A 151 21.53 -5.86 -5.04
C LYS A 151 21.14 -7.22 -4.42
N LEU A 152 22.11 -7.94 -3.84
CA LEU A 152 21.86 -9.21 -3.15
C LEU A 152 21.17 -8.98 -1.80
N ALA A 153 21.67 -8.04 -0.99
CA ALA A 153 21.13 -7.73 0.32
C ALA A 153 19.65 -7.27 0.26
N ALA A 154 19.24 -6.58 -0.78
CA ALA A 154 17.83 -6.19 -0.96
C ALA A 154 16.90 -7.41 -1.04
N ASN A 155 17.35 -8.49 -1.73
CA ASN A 155 16.54 -9.70 -1.95
C ASN A 155 16.77 -10.80 -0.90
N THR A 156 17.67 -10.60 0.04
CA THR A 156 17.93 -11.49 1.18
C THR A 156 17.59 -10.78 2.48
N GLN A 157 18.53 -10.05 3.09
CA GLN A 157 18.34 -9.33 4.34
C GLN A 157 17.17 -8.34 4.29
N GLY A 158 17.11 -7.51 3.24
CA GLY A 158 16.03 -6.53 3.07
C GLY A 158 14.65 -7.17 2.99
N LEU A 159 14.52 -8.29 2.25
CA LEU A 159 13.29 -9.08 2.17
C LEU A 159 12.96 -9.74 3.51
N THR A 160 13.94 -10.36 4.19
CA THR A 160 13.74 -11.03 5.49
C THR A 160 13.20 -10.03 6.52
N HIS A 161 13.84 -8.85 6.64
CA HIS A 161 13.37 -7.80 7.56
C HIS A 161 11.98 -7.30 7.20
N PHE A 162 11.67 -7.15 5.91
CA PHE A 162 10.35 -6.72 5.48
C PHE A 162 9.26 -7.75 5.82
N ILE A 163 9.51 -9.04 5.53
CA ILE A 163 8.56 -10.13 5.84
C ILE A 163 8.40 -10.31 7.34
N GLY A 164 9.47 -10.27 8.12
CA GLY A 164 9.38 -10.38 9.58
C GLY A 164 8.52 -9.28 10.20
N ARG A 165 8.72 -8.01 9.75
CA ARG A 165 7.86 -6.90 10.18
C ARG A 165 6.42 -7.04 9.71
N LEU A 166 6.20 -7.47 8.46
CA LEU A 166 4.86 -7.73 7.93
C LEU A 166 4.10 -8.76 8.76
N LEU A 167 4.74 -9.88 9.10
CA LEU A 167 4.16 -10.92 9.94
C LEU A 167 3.91 -10.44 11.37
N GLY A 168 4.80 -9.61 11.92
CA GLY A 168 4.60 -8.95 13.20
C GLY A 168 3.35 -8.06 13.22
N GLU A 169 3.16 -7.22 12.19
CA GLU A 169 1.97 -6.38 12.04
C GLU A 169 0.68 -7.21 11.88
N LEU A 170 0.77 -8.40 11.25
CA LEU A 170 -0.34 -9.36 11.19
C LEU A 170 -0.65 -10.02 12.55
N LYS A 171 0.12 -9.70 13.61
CA LYS A 171 -0.03 -10.31 14.94
C LYS A 171 0.06 -11.84 14.89
N PHE A 172 1.02 -12.34 14.12
CA PHE A 172 1.26 -13.77 13.94
C PHE A 172 1.73 -14.41 15.25
N ALA A 173 0.76 -14.91 16.03
CA ALA A 173 0.96 -15.44 17.37
C ALA A 173 1.19 -16.96 17.40
N PRO A 174 1.83 -17.52 18.46
CA PRO A 174 1.97 -18.95 18.64
C PRO A 174 0.62 -19.65 18.87
N THR A 175 0.52 -20.90 18.42
CA THR A 175 -0.63 -21.78 18.64
C THR A 175 -0.18 -23.20 18.97
N ASP A 176 -1.09 -24.03 19.52
CA ASP A 176 -0.78 -25.42 19.87
C ASP A 176 -0.59 -26.33 18.66
N ILE A 177 -1.01 -25.89 17.47
CA ILE A 177 -0.92 -26.68 16.22
C ILE A 177 0.24 -26.23 15.34
N ASP A 178 1.21 -25.52 15.87
CA ASP A 178 2.32 -24.97 15.10
C ASP A 178 3.22 -26.04 14.47
N SER A 179 3.27 -26.03 13.15
CA SER A 179 4.23 -26.80 12.36
C SER A 179 5.68 -26.29 12.52
N LEU A 180 6.66 -27.08 12.07
CA LEU A 180 8.06 -26.64 12.02
C LEU A 180 8.22 -25.37 11.17
N GLY A 181 7.51 -25.27 10.05
CA GLY A 181 7.52 -24.06 9.21
C GLY A 181 7.00 -22.83 9.95
N THR A 182 5.91 -22.97 10.72
CA THR A 182 5.36 -21.91 11.55
C THR A 182 6.35 -21.41 12.60
N LYS A 183 7.05 -22.34 13.26
CA LYS A 183 8.11 -22.03 14.25
C LYS A 183 9.25 -21.22 13.61
N LYS A 184 9.72 -21.62 12.42
CA LYS A 184 10.77 -20.89 11.68
C LYS A 184 10.33 -19.48 11.26
N LEU A 185 9.07 -19.28 10.88
CA LEU A 185 8.54 -17.94 10.60
C LEU A 185 8.57 -17.05 11.85
N ARG A 186 8.30 -17.61 13.04
CA ARG A 186 8.43 -16.84 14.29
C ARG A 186 9.87 -16.50 14.63
N GLU A 187 10.82 -17.39 14.42
CA GLU A 187 12.24 -17.07 14.58
C GLU A 187 12.64 -15.85 13.71
N VAL A 188 12.10 -15.76 12.48
CA VAL A 188 12.30 -14.58 11.62
C VAL A 188 11.66 -13.33 12.21
N ILE A 189 10.46 -13.42 12.79
CA ILE A 189 9.80 -12.29 13.44
C ILE A 189 10.60 -11.82 14.65
N GLU A 190 11.04 -12.72 15.50
CA GLU A 190 11.86 -12.43 16.70
C GLU A 190 13.18 -11.77 16.29
N GLN A 191 13.93 -12.38 15.37
CA GLN A 191 15.20 -11.85 14.88
C GLN A 191 15.05 -10.42 14.35
N THR A 192 14.04 -10.16 13.52
CA THR A 192 13.83 -8.84 12.90
C THR A 192 13.13 -7.87 13.85
N GLY A 193 12.35 -8.37 14.80
CA GLY A 193 11.66 -7.60 15.83
C GLY A 193 12.61 -7.00 16.88
N ASN A 194 13.72 -7.67 17.17
CA ASN A 194 14.77 -7.20 18.09
C ASN A 194 15.53 -5.98 17.52
N ASP A 195 15.47 -5.75 16.23
CA ASP A 195 16.07 -4.59 15.61
C ASP A 195 15.18 -3.34 15.73
N THR A 196 15.81 -2.17 15.81
CA THR A 196 15.08 -0.89 15.92
C THR A 196 14.31 -0.59 14.61
N TRP A 197 13.20 0.15 14.73
CA TRP A 197 12.50 0.71 13.57
C TRP A 197 13.41 1.59 12.71
N GLN A 198 14.37 2.29 13.32
CA GLN A 198 15.35 3.08 12.59
C GLN A 198 16.18 2.20 11.65
N LEU A 199 16.73 1.08 12.15
CA LEU A 199 17.52 0.17 11.31
C LEU A 199 16.67 -0.40 10.17
N PHE A 200 15.43 -0.81 10.45
CA PHE A 200 14.51 -1.28 9.42
C PHE A 200 14.26 -0.21 8.34
N ASN A 201 13.91 1.01 8.75
CA ASN A 201 13.66 2.11 7.82
C ASN A 201 14.91 2.44 7.00
N ASP A 202 16.07 2.48 7.65
CA ASP A 202 17.34 2.77 7.01
C ASP A 202 17.69 1.71 5.95
N LEU A 203 17.57 0.42 6.27
CA LEU A 203 17.77 -0.70 5.33
C LEU A 203 16.85 -0.58 4.12
N GLN A 204 15.58 -0.23 4.36
CA GLN A 204 14.57 -0.15 3.31
C GLN A 204 14.64 1.13 2.46
N SER A 205 15.29 2.20 2.96
CA SER A 205 15.34 3.50 2.30
C SER A 205 16.67 3.77 1.61
N PHE A 206 17.79 3.36 2.21
CA PHE A 206 19.12 3.68 1.72
C PHE A 206 19.74 2.62 0.78
N ASN A 207 19.16 1.41 0.72
CA ASN A 207 19.50 0.46 -0.33
C ASN A 207 18.65 0.74 -1.57
N PRO A 208 19.23 1.10 -2.73
CA PRO A 208 18.48 1.52 -3.92
C PRO A 208 17.62 0.40 -4.54
N TYR A 209 17.87 -0.86 -4.21
CA TYR A 209 17.17 -2.02 -4.79
C TYR A 209 15.97 -2.50 -3.96
N THR A 210 15.84 -2.09 -2.70
CA THR A 210 14.72 -2.52 -1.84
C THR A 210 13.35 -2.02 -2.31
N LYS A 211 13.27 -0.83 -2.94
CA LYS A 211 12.03 -0.35 -3.55
C LYS A 211 11.52 -1.31 -4.63
N SER A 212 12.41 -1.76 -5.50
CA SER A 212 12.09 -2.74 -6.56
C SER A 212 11.65 -4.07 -5.97
N MET A 213 12.34 -4.54 -4.94
CA MET A 213 11.99 -5.77 -4.21
C MET A 213 10.57 -5.68 -3.63
N ARG A 214 10.22 -4.59 -2.93
CA ARG A 214 8.86 -4.40 -2.38
C ARG A 214 7.78 -4.35 -3.45
N LEU A 215 8.04 -3.67 -4.57
CA LEU A 215 7.10 -3.65 -5.71
C LEU A 215 6.88 -5.05 -6.29
N LYS A 216 7.96 -5.85 -6.43
CA LYS A 216 7.87 -7.24 -6.89
C LYS A 216 7.07 -8.11 -5.91
N LEU A 217 7.32 -7.96 -4.62
CA LEU A 217 6.59 -8.67 -3.56
C LEU A 217 5.08 -8.36 -3.63
N GLY A 218 4.71 -7.08 -3.73
CA GLY A 218 3.31 -6.67 -3.85
C GLY A 218 2.64 -7.27 -5.09
N LYS A 219 3.29 -7.22 -6.26
CA LYS A 219 2.78 -7.84 -7.49
C LYS A 219 2.61 -9.37 -7.33
N THR A 220 3.55 -10.04 -6.68
CA THR A 220 3.48 -11.49 -6.44
C THR A 220 2.34 -11.83 -5.47
N TYR A 221 2.16 -11.05 -4.42
CA TYR A 221 1.00 -11.16 -3.53
C TYR A 221 -0.30 -11.04 -4.30
N ASP A 222 -0.44 -10.00 -5.14
CA ASP A 222 -1.65 -9.78 -5.95
C ASP A 222 -1.93 -10.95 -6.90
N LEU A 223 -0.89 -11.51 -7.51
CA LEU A 223 -1.01 -12.68 -8.39
C LEU A 223 -1.55 -13.89 -7.63
N LEU A 224 -0.94 -14.24 -6.49
CA LEU A 224 -1.38 -15.36 -5.65
C LEU A 224 -2.80 -15.13 -5.11
N TYR A 225 -3.07 -13.93 -4.61
CA TYR A 225 -4.41 -13.56 -4.13
C TYR A 225 -5.47 -13.78 -5.20
N ASN A 226 -5.24 -13.29 -6.43
CA ASN A 226 -6.17 -13.46 -7.54
C ASN A 226 -6.34 -14.91 -7.97
N GLN A 227 -5.30 -15.75 -7.86
CA GLN A 227 -5.40 -17.19 -8.16
C GLN A 227 -6.29 -17.93 -7.15
N LEU A 228 -6.28 -17.51 -5.89
CA LEU A 228 -7.00 -18.15 -4.80
C LEU A 228 -8.43 -17.63 -4.63
N LEU A 229 -8.82 -16.55 -5.34
CA LEU A 229 -10.20 -16.06 -5.31
C LEU A 229 -11.18 -17.12 -5.81
N PRO A 230 -12.33 -17.31 -5.16
CA PRO A 230 -13.36 -18.24 -5.60
C PRO A 230 -13.75 -18.00 -7.05
N LYS A 231 -13.82 -19.07 -7.82
CA LYS A 231 -14.28 -19.02 -9.23
C LYS A 231 -15.68 -19.61 -9.28
N ARG A 232 -16.56 -18.96 -10.04
CA ARG A 232 -17.89 -19.50 -10.29
C ARG A 232 -17.78 -20.80 -11.10
N VAL A 233 -18.31 -21.90 -10.56
CA VAL A 233 -18.18 -23.25 -11.17
C VAL A 233 -19.11 -23.39 -12.40
N ASN A 234 -20.34 -22.87 -12.32
CA ASN A 234 -21.32 -22.96 -13.40
C ASN A 234 -21.38 -21.64 -14.19
N LYS A 235 -20.91 -21.67 -15.45
CA LYS A 235 -20.82 -20.49 -16.33
C LYS A 235 -21.89 -20.48 -17.43
N ASN A 236 -22.96 -21.25 -17.31
CA ASN A 236 -23.99 -21.33 -18.35
C ASN A 236 -24.65 -19.97 -18.68
N LYS A 237 -24.58 -19.00 -17.77
CA LYS A 237 -25.01 -17.61 -18.00
C LYS A 237 -24.06 -16.65 -17.29
N ILE A 238 -23.70 -15.56 -17.96
CA ILE A 238 -22.96 -14.43 -17.37
C ILE A 238 -23.86 -13.75 -16.34
N ILE A 239 -23.32 -13.41 -15.16
CA ILE A 239 -24.05 -12.69 -14.12
C ILE A 239 -23.42 -11.30 -13.95
N PHE A 240 -24.21 -10.26 -14.22
CA PHE A 240 -23.86 -8.87 -13.90
C PHE A 240 -24.44 -8.52 -12.53
N GLY A 241 -23.60 -8.07 -11.61
CA GLY A 241 -24.06 -7.42 -10.39
C GLY A 241 -24.10 -5.92 -10.59
N ILE A 242 -25.20 -5.28 -10.29
CA ILE A 242 -25.35 -3.83 -10.46
C ILE A 242 -25.66 -3.13 -9.15
N GLN A 243 -25.15 -1.92 -8.98
CA GLN A 243 -25.58 -1.00 -7.95
C GLN A 243 -27.04 -0.60 -8.23
N GLY A 244 -27.89 -0.61 -7.22
CA GLY A 244 -29.31 -0.29 -7.36
C GLY A 244 -30.20 -1.49 -7.60
N GLY A 245 -31.50 -1.23 -7.56
CA GLY A 245 -32.57 -2.17 -7.77
C GLY A 245 -33.04 -2.25 -9.23
N LYS A 246 -34.11 -3.02 -9.44
CA LYS A 246 -34.77 -3.15 -10.74
C LYS A 246 -35.35 -1.79 -11.18
N GLY A 247 -35.04 -1.35 -12.38
CA GLY A 247 -35.42 -0.05 -12.93
C GLY A 247 -34.50 1.10 -12.52
N SER A 248 -33.35 0.84 -11.88
CA SER A 248 -32.35 1.88 -11.55
C SER A 248 -31.60 2.40 -12.77
N PHE A 249 -30.97 3.56 -12.66
CA PHE A 249 -30.07 4.10 -13.67
C PHE A 249 -28.90 3.15 -14.00
N ASN A 250 -28.48 2.31 -13.05
CA ASN A 250 -27.47 1.31 -13.30
C ASN A 250 -27.98 0.18 -14.21
N GLU A 251 -29.25 -0.21 -14.12
CA GLU A 251 -29.83 -1.16 -15.06
C GLU A 251 -29.98 -0.54 -16.47
N GLU A 252 -30.38 0.72 -16.54
CA GLU A 252 -30.42 1.48 -17.80
C GLU A 252 -29.04 1.56 -18.45
N ALA A 253 -27.99 1.85 -17.65
CA ALA A 253 -26.61 1.86 -18.09
C ALA A 253 -26.14 0.48 -18.60
N LEU A 254 -26.51 -0.60 -17.90
CA LEU A 254 -26.20 -1.96 -18.34
C LEU A 254 -26.88 -2.27 -19.67
N SER A 255 -28.15 -1.92 -19.82
CA SER A 255 -28.91 -2.11 -21.07
C SER A 255 -28.30 -1.33 -22.21
N PHE A 256 -27.92 -0.07 -22.01
CA PHE A 256 -27.20 0.73 -22.99
C PHE A 256 -25.87 0.10 -23.42
N TRP A 257 -25.11 -0.41 -22.45
CA TRP A 257 -23.83 -1.09 -22.73
C TRP A 257 -24.01 -2.38 -23.51
N GLN A 258 -25.06 -3.18 -23.18
CA GLN A 258 -25.39 -4.44 -23.83
C GLN A 258 -25.91 -4.25 -25.26
N ALA A 259 -26.71 -3.23 -25.53
CA ALA A 259 -27.30 -2.96 -26.86
C ALA A 259 -26.26 -2.83 -27.99
N LYS A 260 -25.01 -2.50 -27.64
CA LYS A 260 -23.89 -2.36 -28.58
C LYS A 260 -23.08 -3.64 -28.80
N ARG A 261 -23.52 -4.80 -28.25
CA ARG A 261 -22.73 -6.06 -28.27
C ARG A 261 -23.59 -7.26 -28.60
N ALA A 262 -22.93 -8.37 -29.03
CA ALA A 262 -23.60 -9.63 -29.25
C ALA A 262 -24.30 -10.13 -27.99
N GLN A 263 -25.58 -10.48 -28.10
CA GLN A 263 -26.44 -10.86 -26.97
C GLN A 263 -26.14 -12.31 -26.52
N ASN A 264 -25.23 -12.47 -25.58
CA ASN A 264 -25.12 -13.71 -24.83
C ASN A 264 -26.14 -13.72 -23.67
N PRO A 265 -26.76 -14.85 -23.34
CA PRO A 265 -27.69 -14.95 -22.21
C PRO A 265 -27.01 -14.51 -20.93
N PHE A 266 -27.57 -13.53 -20.23
CA PHE A 266 -27.06 -13.05 -18.96
C PHE A 266 -28.15 -12.95 -17.90
N LYS A 267 -27.76 -12.85 -16.63
CA LYS A 267 -28.63 -12.53 -15.50
C LYS A 267 -28.16 -11.25 -14.84
N VAL A 268 -29.09 -10.44 -14.34
CA VAL A 268 -28.81 -9.28 -13.50
C VAL A 268 -29.04 -9.65 -12.05
N LYS A 269 -28.09 -9.31 -11.19
CA LYS A 269 -28.20 -9.39 -9.73
C LYS A 269 -28.19 -7.98 -9.18
N TYR A 270 -29.32 -7.57 -8.59
CA TYR A 270 -29.48 -6.25 -8.00
C TYR A 270 -28.84 -6.23 -6.62
N LEU A 271 -27.83 -5.41 -6.40
CA LEU A 271 -27.00 -5.41 -5.19
C LEU A 271 -27.06 -4.12 -4.41
N TYR A 272 -27.80 -3.13 -4.91
CA TYR A 272 -28.14 -1.85 -4.29
C TYR A 272 -26.95 -0.91 -4.02
N THR A 273 -25.82 -1.42 -3.52
CA THR A 273 -24.64 -0.62 -3.16
C THR A 273 -23.40 -1.09 -3.91
N THR A 274 -22.46 -0.18 -4.19
CA THR A 274 -21.17 -0.50 -4.81
C THR A 274 -20.35 -1.46 -3.94
N GLU A 275 -20.42 -1.32 -2.62
CA GLU A 275 -19.78 -2.24 -1.67
C GLU A 275 -20.28 -3.69 -1.88
N LYS A 276 -21.59 -3.91 -1.98
CA LYS A 276 -22.15 -5.23 -2.25
C LYS A 276 -21.78 -5.76 -3.63
N VAL A 277 -21.67 -4.88 -4.65
CA VAL A 277 -21.23 -5.27 -6.00
C VAL A 277 -19.80 -5.80 -5.96
N LEU A 278 -18.87 -5.03 -5.40
CA LEU A 278 -17.46 -5.39 -5.32
C LEU A 278 -17.23 -6.60 -4.41
N LYS A 279 -17.94 -6.72 -3.29
CA LYS A 279 -17.92 -7.90 -2.43
C LYS A 279 -18.36 -9.16 -3.19
N ASN A 280 -19.51 -9.13 -3.87
CA ASN A 280 -19.99 -10.27 -4.65
C ASN A 280 -19.06 -10.63 -5.82
N LEU A 281 -18.38 -9.64 -6.42
CA LEU A 281 -17.35 -9.86 -7.43
C LEU A 281 -16.16 -10.64 -6.86
N HIS A 282 -15.69 -10.26 -5.68
CA HIS A 282 -14.60 -10.92 -4.95
C HIS A 282 -14.97 -12.34 -4.48
N GLU A 283 -16.19 -12.53 -4.03
CA GLU A 283 -16.71 -13.85 -3.60
C GLU A 283 -17.01 -14.78 -4.79
N GLY A 284 -16.88 -14.32 -6.04
CA GLY A 284 -17.17 -15.12 -7.24
C GLY A 284 -18.66 -15.38 -7.46
N ASN A 285 -19.55 -14.58 -6.86
CA ASN A 285 -21.00 -14.68 -7.02
C ASN A 285 -21.52 -14.01 -8.29
N ILE A 286 -20.71 -13.14 -8.92
CA ILE A 286 -20.97 -12.43 -10.17
C ILE A 286 -19.72 -12.45 -11.04
N ASP A 287 -19.87 -12.27 -12.36
CA ASP A 287 -18.75 -12.21 -13.30
C ASP A 287 -18.30 -10.77 -13.57
N TYR A 288 -19.26 -9.84 -13.60
CA TYR A 288 -19.03 -8.41 -13.81
C TYR A 288 -19.81 -7.58 -12.81
N GLY A 289 -19.21 -6.46 -12.38
CA GLY A 289 -19.85 -5.45 -11.57
C GLY A 289 -20.07 -4.17 -12.37
N LEU A 290 -21.20 -3.48 -12.14
CA LEU A 290 -21.48 -2.18 -12.75
C LEU A 290 -21.99 -1.23 -11.67
N PHE A 291 -21.39 -0.03 -11.63
CA PHE A 291 -21.76 1.03 -10.69
C PHE A 291 -21.38 2.42 -11.22
N ALA A 292 -22.11 3.43 -10.73
CA ALA A 292 -21.83 4.84 -11.05
C ALA A 292 -20.66 5.36 -10.23
N ILE A 293 -19.80 6.19 -10.85
CA ILE A 293 -18.65 6.82 -10.19
C ILE A 293 -18.72 8.35 -10.10
N GLN A 294 -19.32 8.97 -11.10
CA GLN A 294 -19.40 10.42 -11.19
C GLN A 294 -20.58 10.85 -12.04
N ASN A 295 -21.20 11.97 -11.66
CA ASN A 295 -22.19 12.66 -12.47
C ASN A 295 -21.72 14.10 -12.77
N ALA A 296 -22.01 14.62 -13.95
CA ALA A 296 -21.56 15.95 -14.41
C ALA A 296 -22.05 17.10 -13.53
N VAL A 297 -23.20 16.95 -12.88
CA VAL A 297 -23.81 17.94 -11.99
C VAL A 297 -23.69 17.56 -10.53
N GLY A 298 -23.99 16.31 -10.19
CA GLY A 298 -23.98 15.79 -8.82
C GLY A 298 -22.59 15.49 -8.26
N GLY A 299 -21.53 15.53 -9.09
CA GLY A 299 -20.15 15.26 -8.68
C GLY A 299 -19.86 13.78 -8.46
N VAL A 300 -18.84 13.50 -7.67
CA VAL A 300 -18.37 12.14 -7.37
C VAL A 300 -19.40 11.39 -6.53
N VAL A 301 -19.59 10.09 -6.85
CA VAL A 301 -20.39 9.17 -6.03
C VAL A 301 -19.52 8.66 -4.89
N GLU A 302 -19.58 9.30 -3.74
CA GLU A 302 -18.71 9.04 -2.58
C GLU A 302 -18.75 7.59 -2.13
N GLU A 303 -19.92 6.96 -2.08
CA GLU A 303 -20.10 5.55 -1.74
C GLU A 303 -19.28 4.64 -2.64
N SER A 304 -19.27 4.90 -3.96
CA SER A 304 -18.47 4.14 -4.92
C SER A 304 -16.97 4.33 -4.69
N THR A 305 -16.55 5.55 -4.39
CA THR A 305 -15.13 5.85 -4.09
C THR A 305 -14.65 5.11 -2.85
N TYR A 306 -15.43 5.09 -1.77
CA TYR A 306 -15.07 4.35 -0.55
C TYR A 306 -15.05 2.84 -0.78
N ALA A 307 -15.98 2.31 -1.55
CA ALA A 307 -15.99 0.90 -1.90
C ALA A 307 -14.78 0.50 -2.76
N MET A 308 -14.45 1.32 -3.78
CA MET A 308 -13.28 1.09 -4.65
C MET A 308 -11.95 1.07 -3.89
N ALA A 309 -11.83 1.82 -2.79
CA ALA A 309 -10.63 1.82 -1.96
C ALA A 309 -10.38 0.49 -1.21
N ARG A 310 -11.42 -0.34 -1.04
CA ARG A 310 -11.36 -1.59 -0.25
C ARG A 310 -11.13 -2.84 -1.10
N TYR A 311 -11.47 -2.79 -2.40
CA TYR A 311 -11.47 -3.96 -3.27
C TYR A 311 -10.56 -3.75 -4.47
N LYS A 312 -9.85 -4.81 -4.89
CA LYS A 312 -9.09 -4.82 -6.14
C LYS A 312 -9.97 -5.35 -7.27
N PHE A 313 -9.99 -4.65 -8.39
CA PHE A 313 -10.76 -5.02 -9.58
C PHE A 313 -10.07 -4.48 -10.84
N LYS A 314 -10.51 -4.95 -12.00
CA LYS A 314 -10.10 -4.44 -13.32
C LYS A 314 -11.26 -3.66 -13.93
N ILE A 315 -10.99 -2.46 -14.40
CA ILE A 315 -11.96 -1.71 -15.20
C ILE A 315 -11.95 -2.30 -16.60
N ILE A 316 -13.09 -2.87 -17.01
CA ILE A 316 -13.29 -3.45 -18.34
C ILE A 316 -13.76 -2.38 -19.32
N ASN A 317 -14.62 -1.48 -18.85
CA ASN A 317 -15.11 -0.37 -19.65
C ASN A 317 -15.52 0.80 -18.74
N GLU A 318 -15.29 1.99 -19.25
CA GLU A 318 -15.80 3.25 -18.71
C GLU A 318 -16.71 3.86 -19.79
N PHE A 319 -17.92 4.25 -19.43
CA PHE A 319 -18.88 4.86 -20.36
C PHE A 319 -19.85 5.75 -19.64
N GLN A 320 -20.56 6.57 -20.42
CA GLN A 320 -21.51 7.57 -19.92
C GLN A 320 -22.89 7.38 -20.54
N ILE A 321 -23.94 7.67 -19.77
CA ILE A 321 -25.30 7.85 -20.26
C ILE A 321 -25.87 9.16 -19.75
N VAL A 322 -26.84 9.71 -20.45
CA VAL A 322 -27.60 10.88 -20.00
C VAL A 322 -28.66 10.44 -19.01
N ILE A 323 -28.64 10.98 -17.80
CA ILE A 323 -29.60 10.67 -16.74
C ILE A 323 -30.76 11.66 -16.81
N ARG A 324 -31.98 11.13 -16.83
CA ARG A 324 -33.22 11.90 -16.83
C ARG A 324 -34.05 11.56 -15.61
N HIS A 325 -34.38 12.56 -14.82
CA HIS A 325 -35.12 12.37 -13.59
C HIS A 325 -36.62 12.67 -13.79
N THR A 326 -37.45 11.74 -13.29
CA THR A 326 -38.91 11.84 -13.30
C THR A 326 -39.39 11.84 -11.85
N LEU A 327 -40.29 12.74 -11.53
CA LEU A 327 -41.00 12.79 -10.27
C LEU A 327 -42.28 11.96 -10.41
N MET A 328 -42.55 11.05 -9.49
CA MET A 328 -43.69 10.15 -9.54
C MET A 328 -44.28 9.90 -8.16
N LYS A 329 -45.57 9.57 -8.11
CA LYS A 329 -46.36 9.34 -6.90
C LYS A 329 -47.23 8.08 -7.06
N ARG A 330 -47.88 7.67 -6.01
CA ARG A 330 -48.95 6.66 -6.12
C ARG A 330 -50.18 7.26 -6.84
N LYS A 331 -50.85 6.43 -7.63
CA LYS A 331 -52.09 6.82 -8.38
C LYS A 331 -53.25 7.19 -7.48
N ASP A 332 -53.34 6.56 -6.29
CA ASP A 332 -54.41 6.74 -5.31
C ASP A 332 -54.20 7.96 -4.38
N VAL A 333 -53.13 8.74 -4.57
CA VAL A 333 -52.80 9.91 -3.76
C VAL A 333 -52.90 11.20 -4.61
N ASN A 334 -53.62 12.17 -4.18
CA ASN A 334 -53.67 13.50 -4.85
C ASN A 334 -52.36 14.23 -4.69
N LEU A 335 -51.94 14.97 -5.70
CA LEU A 335 -50.70 15.75 -5.68
C LEU A 335 -50.62 16.72 -4.48
N SER A 336 -51.77 17.35 -4.12
CA SER A 336 -51.86 18.24 -2.97
C SER A 336 -51.54 17.61 -1.61
N ASN A 337 -51.59 16.27 -1.52
CA ASN A 337 -51.32 15.55 -0.29
C ASN A 337 -49.86 15.05 -0.22
N ILE A 338 -49.07 15.29 -1.26
CA ILE A 338 -47.66 14.91 -1.24
C ILE A 338 -46.86 15.92 -0.41
N GLU A 339 -46.15 15.44 0.58
CA GLU A 339 -45.39 16.23 1.55
C GLU A 339 -43.87 16.00 1.40
N ILE A 340 -43.48 14.83 0.87
CA ILE A 340 -42.13 14.35 0.86
C ILE A 340 -41.73 13.93 -0.55
N VAL A 341 -40.49 14.31 -0.95
CA VAL A 341 -39.80 13.70 -2.07
C VAL A 341 -38.68 12.83 -1.52
N MET A 342 -38.64 11.54 -1.88
CA MET A 342 -37.60 10.60 -1.47
C MET A 342 -36.74 10.18 -2.67
N ALA A 343 -35.42 10.25 -2.54
CA ALA A 343 -34.46 9.85 -3.56
C ALA A 343 -33.05 9.71 -2.97
N HIS A 344 -32.12 9.21 -3.78
CA HIS A 344 -30.70 9.25 -3.48
C HIS A 344 -30.17 10.70 -3.44
N SER A 345 -29.19 11.00 -2.61
CA SER A 345 -28.61 12.35 -2.47
C SER A 345 -28.12 12.94 -3.81
N GLN A 346 -27.58 12.10 -4.70
CA GLN A 346 -27.16 12.52 -6.04
C GLN A 346 -28.33 13.02 -6.90
N ASN A 347 -29.52 12.41 -6.81
CA ASN A 347 -30.69 12.84 -7.57
C ASN A 347 -31.12 14.25 -7.13
N PHE A 348 -31.09 14.53 -5.83
CA PHE A 348 -31.38 15.86 -5.30
C PHE A 348 -30.36 16.90 -5.77
N ARG A 349 -29.06 16.59 -5.81
CA ARG A 349 -28.04 17.50 -6.34
C ARG A 349 -28.29 17.88 -7.82
N GLN A 350 -28.78 16.92 -8.60
CA GLN A 350 -29.04 17.09 -10.04
C GLN A 350 -30.34 17.82 -10.35
N CYS A 351 -31.27 17.90 -9.40
CA CYS A 351 -32.62 18.48 -9.57
C CYS A 351 -32.91 19.62 -8.58
N LYS A 352 -31.88 20.15 -7.92
CA LYS A 352 -32.05 21.11 -6.80
C LYS A 352 -32.87 22.31 -7.18
N ASN A 353 -32.46 23.04 -8.23
CA ASN A 353 -33.09 24.28 -8.65
C ASN A 353 -34.52 24.04 -9.20
N SER A 354 -34.70 22.94 -9.93
CA SER A 354 -35.99 22.56 -10.48
C SER A 354 -36.99 22.19 -9.38
N LEU A 355 -36.57 21.44 -8.36
CA LEU A 355 -37.43 21.11 -7.22
C LEU A 355 -37.78 22.35 -6.38
N GLU A 356 -36.80 23.18 -6.04
CA GLU A 356 -37.02 24.40 -5.25
C GLU A 356 -37.95 25.37 -5.95
N LYS A 357 -37.86 25.49 -7.27
CA LYS A 357 -38.68 26.38 -8.07
C LYS A 357 -40.14 25.90 -8.26
N LYS A 358 -40.29 24.57 -8.56
CA LYS A 358 -41.60 24.04 -8.96
C LYS A 358 -42.35 23.38 -7.80
N TYR A 359 -41.63 22.88 -6.81
CA TYR A 359 -42.17 22.12 -5.67
C TYR A 359 -41.61 22.60 -4.32
N PRO A 360 -41.67 23.91 -4.01
CA PRO A 360 -41.02 24.50 -2.82
C PRO A 360 -41.54 23.93 -1.49
N ASN A 361 -42.77 23.41 -1.48
CA ASN A 361 -43.40 22.86 -0.29
C ASN A 361 -43.05 21.39 -0.01
N LEU A 362 -42.37 20.70 -0.94
CA LEU A 362 -41.99 19.29 -0.75
C LEU A 362 -40.68 19.17 0.02
N ARG A 363 -40.70 18.43 1.10
CA ARG A 363 -39.51 18.14 1.89
C ARG A 363 -38.68 17.02 1.24
N SER A 364 -37.43 17.29 0.92
CA SER A 364 -36.47 16.29 0.42
C SER A 364 -36.01 15.38 1.55
N VAL A 365 -36.09 14.04 1.35
CA VAL A 365 -35.70 13.03 2.31
C VAL A 365 -34.77 12.01 1.62
N ILE A 366 -33.58 11.82 2.17
CA ILE A 366 -32.64 10.77 1.74
C ILE A 366 -32.97 9.49 2.51
N GLY A 367 -33.21 8.39 1.81
CA GLY A 367 -33.43 7.08 2.43
C GLY A 367 -32.21 6.59 3.20
N GLN A 368 -32.40 5.60 4.08
CA GLN A 368 -31.34 4.96 4.85
C GLN A 368 -31.25 3.46 4.50
N GLY A 369 -30.08 2.87 4.62
CA GLY A 369 -29.84 1.46 4.28
C GLY A 369 -30.18 1.17 2.81
N ASP A 370 -31.01 0.18 2.54
CA ASP A 370 -31.41 -0.19 1.17
C ASP A 370 -32.28 0.89 0.50
N LEU A 371 -32.92 1.77 1.27
CA LEU A 371 -33.68 2.93 0.74
C LEU A 371 -32.77 4.07 0.23
N LEU A 372 -31.45 3.96 0.35
CA LEU A 372 -30.55 4.83 -0.40
C LEU A 372 -30.73 4.66 -1.93
N ASP A 373 -31.13 3.48 -2.38
CA ASP A 373 -31.46 3.22 -3.78
C ASP A 373 -32.87 3.70 -4.14
N THR A 374 -32.99 4.54 -5.16
CA THR A 374 -34.26 5.10 -5.60
C THR A 374 -35.27 4.05 -6.10
N ALA A 375 -34.78 2.98 -6.76
CA ALA A 375 -35.66 1.91 -7.21
C ALA A 375 -36.27 1.14 -6.01
N ARG A 376 -35.49 1.00 -4.93
CA ARG A 376 -36.00 0.42 -3.67
C ARG A 376 -37.02 1.34 -2.99
N CYS A 377 -36.84 2.66 -3.06
CA CYS A 377 -37.83 3.61 -2.59
C CYS A 377 -39.15 3.47 -3.36
N ALA A 378 -39.10 3.35 -4.69
CA ALA A 378 -40.28 3.17 -5.54
C ALA A 378 -41.00 1.85 -5.22
N GLU A 379 -40.26 0.76 -5.07
CA GLU A 379 -40.80 -0.55 -4.65
C GLU A 379 -41.50 -0.46 -3.27
N SER A 380 -40.87 0.23 -2.32
CA SER A 380 -41.41 0.39 -0.95
C SER A 380 -42.63 1.27 -0.93
N LEU A 381 -42.70 2.30 -1.78
CA LEU A 381 -43.90 3.14 -1.95
C LEU A 381 -45.05 2.34 -2.51
N ALA A 382 -44.83 1.56 -3.56
CA ALA A 382 -45.82 0.69 -4.18
C ALA A 382 -46.37 -0.35 -3.20
N LYS A 383 -45.51 -0.94 -2.34
CA LYS A 383 -45.87 -1.95 -1.32
C LYS A 383 -46.43 -1.35 -0.03
N ASN A 384 -46.65 -0.04 0.07
CA ASN A 384 -47.09 0.63 1.29
C ASN A 384 -46.19 0.45 2.52
N THR A 385 -44.90 0.24 2.33
CA THR A 385 -43.95 0.10 3.44
C THR A 385 -43.31 1.42 3.87
N ILE A 386 -43.57 2.50 3.11
CA ILE A 386 -43.25 3.89 3.46
C ILE A 386 -44.52 4.76 3.37
N ASN A 387 -44.43 6.01 3.87
CA ASN A 387 -45.55 6.95 3.86
C ASN A 387 -46.08 7.13 2.44
N LYS A 388 -47.40 6.93 2.24
CA LYS A 388 -48.08 7.07 0.94
C LYS A 388 -48.04 8.49 0.36
N ASN A 389 -47.91 9.50 1.21
CA ASN A 389 -47.78 10.92 0.81
C ASN A 389 -46.35 11.29 0.35
N THR A 390 -45.64 10.29 -0.15
CA THR A 390 -44.26 10.42 -0.65
C THR A 390 -44.26 10.38 -2.19
N ALA A 391 -43.53 11.29 -2.82
CA ALA A 391 -43.13 11.19 -4.22
C ALA A 391 -41.72 10.64 -4.33
N ILE A 392 -41.43 9.94 -5.42
CA ILE A 392 -40.10 9.38 -5.74
C ILE A 392 -39.50 10.15 -6.92
N LEU A 393 -38.24 10.51 -6.82
CA LEU A 393 -37.48 11.16 -7.91
C LEU A 393 -36.44 10.17 -8.47
N GLY A 394 -36.68 9.63 -9.68
CA GLY A 394 -35.84 8.60 -10.28
C GLY A 394 -36.07 8.37 -11.78
N PRO A 395 -35.59 7.25 -12.31
CA PRO A 395 -35.84 6.86 -13.71
C PRO A 395 -37.30 6.69 -14.05
N LYS A 396 -37.70 7.13 -15.25
CA LYS A 396 -39.09 7.02 -15.71
C LYS A 396 -39.65 5.60 -15.65
N ILE A 397 -38.82 4.61 -15.96
CA ILE A 397 -39.22 3.19 -15.98
C ILE A 397 -39.79 2.68 -14.63
N LEU A 398 -39.46 3.35 -13.53
CA LEU A 398 -40.02 2.99 -12.21
C LEU A 398 -41.52 3.19 -12.14
N ALA A 399 -42.07 4.16 -12.90
CA ALA A 399 -43.50 4.36 -12.98
C ALA A 399 -44.22 3.12 -13.57
N ASP A 400 -43.67 2.55 -14.64
CA ASP A 400 -44.22 1.36 -15.30
C ASP A 400 -44.06 0.10 -14.43
N ILE A 401 -42.86 -0.08 -13.81
CA ILE A 401 -42.54 -1.28 -13.02
C ILE A 401 -43.40 -1.36 -11.75
N TYR A 402 -43.64 -0.21 -11.10
CA TYR A 402 -44.29 -0.14 -9.77
C TYR A 402 -45.69 0.48 -9.80
N ASP A 403 -46.27 0.66 -10.99
CA ASP A 403 -47.60 1.21 -11.21
C ASP A 403 -47.80 2.60 -10.54
N LEU A 404 -46.80 3.49 -10.70
CA LEU A 404 -46.83 4.84 -10.18
C LEU A 404 -47.30 5.82 -11.26
N GLU A 405 -47.88 6.96 -10.82
CA GLU A 405 -48.27 8.08 -11.67
C GLU A 405 -47.14 9.08 -11.80
N ILE A 406 -46.83 9.48 -13.03
CA ILE A 406 -45.85 10.52 -13.31
C ILE A 406 -46.43 11.88 -13.02
N ILE A 407 -45.75 12.67 -12.15
CA ILE A 407 -46.03 14.04 -11.89
C ILE A 407 -45.36 14.95 -12.93
N GLU A 408 -44.06 14.74 -13.13
CA GLU A 408 -43.27 15.53 -14.09
C GLU A 408 -42.03 14.77 -14.56
N GLU A 409 -41.69 14.90 -15.85
CA GLU A 409 -40.51 14.33 -16.47
C GLU A 409 -39.40 15.38 -16.65
N ASN A 410 -38.17 14.94 -16.79
CA ASN A 410 -36.98 15.75 -17.13
C ASN A 410 -36.71 16.88 -16.10
N LEU A 411 -36.81 16.56 -14.81
CA LEU A 411 -36.62 17.50 -13.72
C LEU A 411 -35.13 17.85 -13.43
N GLN A 412 -34.17 17.22 -14.07
CA GLN A 412 -32.75 17.54 -13.90
C GLN A 412 -32.47 18.99 -14.35
N ASP A 413 -31.66 19.72 -13.58
CA ASP A 413 -31.31 21.13 -13.83
C ASP A 413 -30.49 21.29 -15.12
N ASN A 414 -29.72 20.28 -15.51
CA ASN A 414 -28.92 20.23 -16.75
C ASN A 414 -29.43 19.17 -17.69
N GLN A 415 -29.80 19.53 -18.91
CA GLN A 415 -30.27 18.58 -19.92
C GLN A 415 -29.18 17.58 -20.38
N ASN A 416 -27.90 17.98 -20.33
CA ASN A 416 -26.73 17.12 -20.59
C ASN A 416 -26.20 16.45 -19.31
N ASN A 417 -27.10 15.94 -18.49
CA ASN A 417 -26.79 15.32 -17.19
C ASN A 417 -26.11 13.96 -17.36
N LEU A 418 -24.82 13.95 -17.74
CA LEU A 418 -24.04 12.74 -17.96
C LEU A 418 -23.62 12.10 -16.63
N THR A 419 -23.82 10.79 -16.53
CA THR A 419 -23.24 9.96 -15.43
C THR A 419 -22.27 8.94 -16.01
N THR A 420 -21.11 8.86 -15.42
CA THR A 420 -20.04 7.91 -15.76
C THR A 420 -20.19 6.66 -14.91
N PHE A 421 -20.13 5.51 -15.61
CA PHE A 421 -20.22 4.18 -15.00
C PHE A 421 -18.94 3.38 -15.25
N PHE A 422 -18.54 2.59 -14.27
CA PHE A 422 -17.54 1.55 -14.43
C PHE A 422 -18.19 0.18 -14.58
N LEU A 423 -17.81 -0.53 -15.64
CA LEU A 423 -17.97 -1.97 -15.73
C LEU A 423 -16.66 -2.61 -15.32
N VAL A 424 -16.70 -3.49 -14.35
CA VAL A 424 -15.51 -4.07 -13.72
C VAL A 424 -15.58 -5.59 -13.70
N SER A 425 -14.39 -6.22 -13.69
CA SER A 425 -14.21 -7.64 -13.40
C SER A 425 -13.16 -7.83 -12.30
N ARG A 426 -12.96 -9.07 -11.88
CA ARG A 426 -11.85 -9.46 -11.03
C ARG A 426 -10.52 -9.37 -11.73
#